data_5593c4e2ca825b724cd50734df6ed296
#
_entry.id   5593c4e2ca825b724cd50734df6ed296
#
_cell.length_a   1.000
_cell.length_b   1.000
_cell.length_c   1.000
_cell.angle_alpha   90.00
_cell.angle_beta   90.00
_cell.angle_gamma   90.00
#
_symmetry.space_group_name_H-M   'P 1'
#
loop_
_entity.id
_entity.type
_entity.pdbx_description
1 polymer ?
#
loop_
_entity_poly.entity_id
_entity_poly.type
_entity_poly.pdbx_seq_one_letter_code
_entity_poly.pdbx_strand_id
1 'polypeptide(L)'
;HQECWVYLMIWPYMTDLGVIGPDKGQGGKYLVLPPGYEGNVPEGYFVVKSNTYGVWLFMRGYLDKNLPKEQAVKKASDNIRNTLKVYPLAKKNNAPEMEFINGTGMEINAVLPNDYSFFEGLHAIIQEEPDSFLGPEKKGLLANIGIVKGQPLNPDARMKNILVDAAAIGNTIARAISFSPRNPGLYTYGKNSGWYQPIINGNTTYIEDGSVINEGRVFYHFGYICVSPAMATKAAGKGSDYSMGMVDSKGRPMDGSKTYKLRMPPDIPVVDFWALTMYDTQTRCQLQTDQQFPTLDSYNKGMKKNKDGSVDVYFSPKPPKGQESNWLQTIPGKSWFVALRMYGPLEPWLNQTWRPGEIELVE
;
A
#
# COMPACT_ATOMS: atom_id res chain seq x y z
N HIS A 1 -2.14 11.03 12.49
CA HIS A 1 -2.38 10.18 11.28
C HIS A 1 -1.36 10.44 10.15
N GLN A 2 -0.65 11.58 10.13
CA GLN A 2 0.53 11.79 9.28
C GLN A 2 1.71 10.91 9.73
N GLU A 3 1.76 10.54 10.96
CA GLU A 3 2.80 9.74 11.60
C GLU A 3 2.87 8.31 11.04
N CYS A 4 1.75 7.74 10.61
CA CYS A 4 1.66 6.37 10.13
C CYS A 4 2.62 6.07 8.95
N TRP A 5 2.82 7.02 8.03
CA TRP A 5 3.66 6.84 6.84
C TRP A 5 5.17 6.85 7.15
N VAL A 6 5.59 7.69 8.08
CA VAL A 6 7.00 7.74 8.51
C VAL A 6 7.32 6.49 9.34
N TYR A 7 6.39 6.03 10.14
CA TYR A 7 6.50 4.79 10.90
C TYR A 7 6.72 3.56 10.02
N LEU A 8 6.07 3.45 8.88
CA LEU A 8 6.19 2.29 7.99
C LEU A 8 7.57 2.10 7.36
N MET A 9 8.36 3.15 7.19
CA MET A 9 9.76 3.02 6.76
C MET A 9 10.68 2.43 7.84
N ILE A 10 10.25 2.49 9.08
CA ILE A 10 11.05 2.20 10.26
C ILE A 10 10.62 0.90 10.90
N TRP A 11 9.31 0.57 10.84
CA TRP A 11 8.76 -0.62 11.48
C TRP A 11 8.92 -1.86 10.61
N PRO A 12 9.73 -2.82 11.06
CA PRO A 12 9.81 -4.10 10.39
C PRO A 12 8.49 -4.86 10.56
N TYR A 13 8.20 -5.71 9.59
CA TYR A 13 7.19 -6.73 9.73
C TYR A 13 7.47 -7.59 10.97
N MET A 14 6.43 -7.84 11.78
CA MET A 14 6.56 -8.64 12.99
C MET A 14 5.91 -10.01 12.87
N THR A 15 4.63 -10.06 12.50
CA THR A 15 3.88 -11.32 12.36
C THR A 15 2.58 -11.09 11.58
N ASP A 16 2.08 -12.15 10.98
CA ASP A 16 0.71 -12.23 10.50
C ASP A 16 -0.20 -12.86 11.58
N LEU A 17 -1.48 -12.49 11.58
CA LEU A 17 -2.53 -13.09 12.41
C LEU A 17 -3.54 -13.79 11.51
N GLY A 18 -4.29 -14.76 12.06
CA GLY A 18 -5.31 -15.47 11.31
C GLY A 18 -4.76 -16.59 10.45
N VAL A 19 -5.36 -16.83 9.29
CA VAL A 19 -5.13 -18.03 8.46
C VAL A 19 -3.65 -18.27 8.11
N ILE A 20 -2.90 -17.21 7.90
CA ILE A 20 -1.47 -17.26 7.58
C ILE A 20 -0.57 -17.05 8.80
N GLY A 21 -1.15 -16.66 9.94
CA GLY A 21 -0.45 -16.50 11.19
C GLY A 21 -0.23 -17.80 11.95
N PRO A 22 0.47 -17.75 13.09
CA PRO A 22 0.73 -18.94 13.91
C PRO A 22 -0.54 -19.57 14.46
N ASP A 23 -1.64 -18.82 14.61
CA ASP A 23 -2.95 -19.32 15.04
C ASP A 23 -3.73 -20.06 13.92
N LYS A 24 -3.27 -20.02 12.68
CA LYS A 24 -3.86 -20.70 11.50
C LYS A 24 -5.38 -20.49 11.36
N GLY A 25 -5.85 -19.30 11.71
CA GLY A 25 -7.26 -18.92 11.64
C GLY A 25 -8.13 -19.45 12.78
N GLN A 26 -7.55 -20.09 13.79
CA GLN A 26 -8.28 -20.57 14.97
C GLN A 26 -8.51 -19.46 16.01
N GLY A 27 -7.86 -18.32 15.79
CA GLY A 27 -7.80 -17.26 16.78
C GLY A 27 -6.84 -17.58 17.91
N GLY A 28 -6.53 -16.56 18.74
CA GLY A 28 -5.59 -16.77 19.82
C GLY A 28 -5.27 -15.48 20.57
N LYS A 29 -4.45 -15.64 21.59
CA LYS A 29 -3.92 -14.53 22.38
C LYS A 29 -2.52 -14.23 21.89
N TYR A 30 -2.32 -13.02 21.42
CA TYR A 30 -1.01 -12.51 21.01
C TYR A 30 -0.46 -11.60 22.09
N LEU A 31 0.81 -11.77 22.44
CA LEU A 31 1.52 -10.91 23.38
C LEU A 31 2.66 -10.20 22.65
N VAL A 32 2.50 -8.90 22.46
CA VAL A 32 3.53 -8.05 21.90
C VAL A 32 4.43 -7.55 23.02
N LEU A 33 5.70 -7.92 22.97
CA LEU A 33 6.71 -7.50 23.93
C LEU A 33 7.43 -6.24 23.40
N PRO A 34 7.58 -5.20 24.22
CA PRO A 34 8.30 -4.01 23.84
C PRO A 34 9.81 -4.27 23.72
N PRO A 35 10.58 -3.36 23.09
CA PRO A 35 12.02 -3.44 23.02
C PRO A 35 12.69 -3.61 24.41
N GLY A 36 13.65 -4.52 24.50
CA GLY A 36 14.42 -4.75 25.74
C GLY A 36 13.62 -5.42 26.87
N TYR A 37 12.45 -6.01 26.59
CA TYR A 37 11.69 -6.71 27.62
C TYR A 37 12.40 -7.99 28.08
N GLU A 38 12.75 -8.06 29.36
CA GLU A 38 13.42 -9.20 30.02
C GLU A 38 12.55 -9.87 31.10
N GLY A 39 11.30 -9.43 31.23
CA GLY A 39 10.37 -9.96 32.22
C GLY A 39 9.80 -11.34 31.87
N ASN A 40 9.05 -11.92 32.81
CA ASN A 40 8.39 -13.21 32.61
C ASN A 40 7.30 -13.12 31.53
N VAL A 41 7.32 -14.09 30.61
CA VAL A 41 6.31 -14.26 29.58
C VAL A 41 5.32 -15.34 30.02
N PRO A 42 4.03 -15.03 30.21
CA PRO A 42 3.05 -16.02 30.61
C PRO A 42 2.79 -17.02 29.48
N GLU A 43 2.45 -18.24 29.85
CA GLU A 43 2.06 -19.27 28.90
C GLU A 43 0.71 -18.97 28.22
N GLY A 44 0.48 -19.61 27.07
CA GLY A 44 -0.79 -19.52 26.32
C GLY A 44 -0.91 -18.32 25.39
N TYR A 45 0.20 -17.67 25.04
CA TYR A 45 0.27 -16.58 24.10
C TYR A 45 1.18 -16.90 22.91
N PHE A 46 0.78 -16.43 21.72
CA PHE A 46 1.72 -16.25 20.63
C PHE A 46 2.55 -15.00 20.92
N VAL A 47 3.85 -15.18 21.16
CA VAL A 47 4.72 -14.09 21.58
C VAL A 47 5.35 -13.42 20.36
N VAL A 48 5.21 -12.10 20.29
CA VAL A 48 5.77 -11.26 19.24
C VAL A 48 6.69 -10.23 19.86
N LYS A 49 7.97 -10.22 19.48
CA LYS A 49 8.93 -9.24 19.97
C LYS A 49 8.98 -8.05 19.02
N SER A 50 8.80 -6.85 19.54
CA SER A 50 8.93 -5.61 18.78
C SER A 50 10.29 -4.96 19.02
N ASN A 51 10.85 -4.33 17.98
CA ASN A 51 12.04 -3.48 18.07
C ASN A 51 11.68 -2.00 18.26
N THR A 52 10.37 -1.69 18.26
CA THR A 52 9.81 -0.35 18.39
C THR A 52 8.72 -0.34 19.46
N TYR A 53 8.49 0.80 20.11
CA TYR A 53 7.37 0.96 21.04
C TYR A 53 6.05 1.10 20.31
N GLY A 54 6.07 1.81 19.16
CA GLY A 54 4.92 1.91 18.30
C GLY A 54 4.69 0.61 17.53
N VAL A 55 3.43 0.14 17.51
CA VAL A 55 3.00 -1.07 16.80
C VAL A 55 1.71 -0.77 16.06
N TRP A 56 1.66 -1.14 14.80
CA TRP A 56 0.47 -1.00 13.98
C TRP A 56 -0.17 -2.36 13.70
N LEU A 57 -1.44 -2.49 14.04
CA LEU A 57 -2.25 -3.66 13.75
C LEU A 57 -3.23 -3.34 12.61
N PHE A 58 -3.06 -4.00 11.48
CA PHE A 58 -3.98 -3.92 10.36
C PHE A 58 -4.80 -5.21 10.23
N MET A 59 -6.13 -5.10 10.20
CA MET A 59 -7.02 -6.25 10.13
C MET A 59 -8.03 -6.09 8.98
N ARG A 60 -8.43 -7.23 8.42
CA ARG A 60 -9.55 -7.33 7.47
C ARG A 60 -10.52 -8.40 7.94
N GLY A 61 -11.82 -8.07 7.95
CA GLY A 61 -12.88 -9.04 8.16
C GLY A 61 -13.24 -9.75 6.85
N TYR A 62 -13.44 -11.06 6.90
CA TYR A 62 -13.97 -11.81 5.78
C TYR A 62 -15.46 -11.52 5.59
N LEU A 63 -15.84 -11.29 4.34
CA LEU A 63 -17.25 -11.20 3.95
C LEU A 63 -17.78 -12.61 3.61
N ASP A 64 -18.87 -12.98 4.24
CA ASP A 64 -19.57 -14.24 3.94
C ASP A 64 -20.24 -14.14 2.57
N LYS A 65 -19.72 -14.88 1.58
CA LYS A 65 -20.21 -14.87 0.19
C LYS A 65 -21.65 -15.40 0.02
N ASN A 66 -22.17 -16.11 1.04
CA ASN A 66 -23.52 -16.65 1.03
C ASN A 66 -24.57 -15.64 1.54
N LEU A 67 -24.13 -14.48 2.02
CA LEU A 67 -25.01 -13.42 2.53
C LEU A 67 -25.10 -12.25 1.56
N PRO A 68 -26.24 -11.53 1.53
CA PRO A 68 -26.30 -10.22 0.90
C PRO A 68 -25.20 -9.30 1.44
N LYS A 69 -24.64 -8.43 0.57
CA LYS A 69 -23.47 -7.60 0.88
C LYS A 69 -23.58 -6.85 2.20
N GLU A 70 -24.71 -6.20 2.47
CA GLU A 70 -24.94 -5.44 3.70
C GLU A 70 -24.90 -6.33 4.95
N GLN A 71 -25.52 -7.50 4.88
CA GLN A 71 -25.49 -8.48 5.97
C GLN A 71 -24.10 -9.06 6.18
N ALA A 72 -23.36 -9.35 5.11
CA ALA A 72 -21.97 -9.83 5.18
C ALA A 72 -21.05 -8.79 5.83
N VAL A 73 -21.19 -7.51 5.46
CA VAL A 73 -20.44 -6.39 6.06
C VAL A 73 -20.77 -6.23 7.53
N LYS A 74 -22.08 -6.24 7.88
CA LYS A 74 -22.50 -6.16 9.28
C LYS A 74 -21.94 -7.30 10.11
N LYS A 75 -22.07 -8.55 9.63
CA LYS A 75 -21.54 -9.74 10.31
C LYS A 75 -20.03 -9.64 10.54
N ALA A 76 -19.26 -9.23 9.53
CA ALA A 76 -17.81 -9.06 9.66
C ALA A 76 -17.44 -7.97 10.67
N SER A 77 -18.14 -6.84 10.65
CA SER A 77 -17.92 -5.73 11.59
C SER A 77 -18.28 -6.12 13.03
N ASP A 78 -19.42 -6.77 13.23
CA ASP A 78 -19.87 -7.24 14.53
C ASP A 78 -18.91 -8.30 15.10
N ASN A 79 -18.40 -9.20 14.25
CA ASN A 79 -17.40 -10.18 14.66
C ASN A 79 -16.14 -9.51 15.19
N ILE A 80 -15.58 -8.53 14.47
CA ILE A 80 -14.40 -7.78 14.94
C ILE A 80 -14.70 -7.08 16.27
N ARG A 81 -15.80 -6.35 16.36
CA ARG A 81 -16.17 -5.61 17.60
C ARG A 81 -16.34 -6.50 18.81
N ASN A 82 -16.91 -7.69 18.61
CA ASN A 82 -17.23 -8.60 19.72
C ASN A 82 -16.04 -9.48 20.13
N THR A 83 -15.07 -9.73 19.23
CA THR A 83 -13.99 -10.68 19.48
C THR A 83 -12.63 -10.04 19.67
N LEU A 84 -12.35 -8.90 19.02
CA LEU A 84 -11.07 -8.21 19.16
C LEU A 84 -10.99 -7.49 20.51
N LYS A 85 -9.92 -7.79 21.27
CA LYS A 85 -9.57 -7.07 22.48
C LYS A 85 -8.08 -6.72 22.47
N VAL A 86 -7.77 -5.45 22.65
CA VAL A 86 -6.39 -4.95 22.79
C VAL A 86 -6.27 -4.26 24.15
N TYR A 87 -5.36 -4.73 24.97
CA TYR A 87 -5.19 -4.22 26.33
C TYR A 87 -3.78 -4.51 26.87
N PRO A 88 -3.26 -3.71 27.81
CA PRO A 88 -2.03 -4.03 28.52
C PRO A 88 -2.13 -5.35 29.29
N LEU A 89 -1.09 -6.18 29.26
CA LEU A 89 -1.08 -7.49 29.94
C LEU A 89 -1.48 -7.40 31.41
N ALA A 90 -1.09 -6.35 32.11
CA ALA A 90 -1.47 -6.12 33.52
C ALA A 90 -3.00 -6.03 33.73
N LYS A 91 -3.76 -5.71 32.68
CA LYS A 91 -5.22 -5.61 32.70
C LYS A 91 -5.94 -6.86 32.18
N LYS A 92 -5.23 -7.98 32.00
CA LYS A 92 -5.78 -9.20 31.39
C LYS A 92 -7.05 -9.75 32.06
N ASN A 93 -7.20 -9.55 33.40
CA ASN A 93 -8.36 -10.02 34.16
C ASN A 93 -9.51 -9.00 34.21
N ASN A 94 -9.26 -7.77 33.82
CA ASN A 94 -10.22 -6.69 33.72
C ASN A 94 -9.88 -5.80 32.54
N ALA A 95 -9.95 -6.39 31.34
CA ALA A 95 -9.65 -5.68 30.11
C ALA A 95 -10.63 -4.52 29.90
N PRO A 96 -10.14 -3.30 29.61
CA PRO A 96 -11.01 -2.17 29.35
C PRO A 96 -11.87 -2.45 28.10
N GLU A 97 -13.03 -1.85 28.07
CA GLU A 97 -13.86 -1.82 26.87
C GLU A 97 -13.14 -1.03 25.76
N MET A 98 -13.24 -1.52 24.54
CA MET A 98 -12.64 -0.87 23.39
C MET A 98 -13.65 0.04 22.70
N GLU A 99 -13.23 1.27 22.41
CA GLU A 99 -13.96 2.17 21.55
C GLU A 99 -13.58 1.92 20.07
N PHE A 100 -14.61 1.70 19.23
CA PHE A 100 -14.43 1.55 17.79
C PHE A 100 -14.95 2.80 17.08
N ILE A 101 -14.04 3.56 16.51
CA ILE A 101 -14.38 4.76 15.73
C ILE A 101 -14.79 4.36 14.32
N ASN A 102 -15.98 4.80 13.89
CA ASN A 102 -16.39 4.60 12.52
C ASN A 102 -15.71 5.63 11.60
N GLY A 103 -14.69 5.17 10.86
CA GLY A 103 -13.96 5.99 9.90
C GLY A 103 -14.61 6.13 8.53
N THR A 104 -15.80 5.53 8.29
CA THR A 104 -16.48 5.60 7.00
C THR A 104 -16.89 7.03 6.68
N GLY A 105 -16.41 7.56 5.54
CA GLY A 105 -16.68 8.93 5.13
C GLY A 105 -15.87 10.01 5.85
N MET A 106 -14.99 9.64 6.76
CA MET A 106 -14.06 10.61 7.38
C MET A 106 -12.96 10.99 6.38
N GLU A 107 -12.71 12.28 6.28
CA GLU A 107 -11.56 12.80 5.54
C GLU A 107 -10.27 12.52 6.33
N ILE A 108 -9.34 11.82 5.71
CA ILE A 108 -8.04 11.50 6.31
C ILE A 108 -6.96 11.99 5.36
N ASN A 109 -6.08 12.86 5.85
CA ASN A 109 -4.90 13.25 5.07
C ASN A 109 -3.87 12.11 5.09
N ALA A 110 -3.76 11.40 3.97
CA ALA A 110 -2.78 10.33 3.77
C ALA A 110 -1.58 10.79 2.89
N VAL A 111 -1.48 12.09 2.61
CA VAL A 111 -0.40 12.66 1.79
C VAL A 111 0.87 12.78 2.64
N LEU A 112 1.97 12.22 2.17
CA LEU A 112 3.28 12.42 2.80
C LEU A 112 3.69 13.89 2.70
N PRO A 113 4.17 14.51 3.79
CA PRO A 113 4.71 15.85 3.75
C PRO A 113 5.90 15.93 2.78
N ASN A 114 5.96 17.00 2.00
CA ASN A 114 7.07 17.29 1.10
C ASN A 114 7.72 18.65 1.42
N ASP A 115 7.57 19.08 2.65
CA ASP A 115 8.09 20.31 3.23
C ASP A 115 8.80 20.04 4.56
N TYR A 116 9.08 21.07 5.33
CA TYR A 116 9.78 20.96 6.61
C TYR A 116 9.07 20.06 7.62
N SER A 117 7.74 19.93 7.56
CA SER A 117 6.96 19.09 8.49
C SER A 117 7.32 17.60 8.40
N PHE A 118 7.93 17.13 7.28
CA PHE A 118 8.51 15.80 7.18
C PHE A 118 9.58 15.56 8.26
N PHE A 119 10.47 16.53 8.48
CA PHE A 119 11.53 16.41 9.49
C PHE A 119 11.01 16.57 10.91
N GLU A 120 9.96 17.37 11.11
CA GLU A 120 9.28 17.45 12.41
C GLU A 120 8.66 16.10 12.79
N GLY A 121 7.96 15.46 11.85
CA GLY A 121 7.44 14.10 12.04
C GLY A 121 8.53 13.07 12.28
N LEU A 122 9.62 13.12 11.53
CA LEU A 122 10.77 12.23 11.72
C LEU A 122 11.42 12.45 13.09
N HIS A 123 11.59 13.70 13.51
CA HIS A 123 12.10 14.02 14.84
C HIS A 123 11.18 13.45 15.95
N ALA A 124 9.86 13.63 15.85
CA ALA A 124 8.92 13.11 16.83
C ALA A 124 9.09 11.58 17.02
N ILE A 125 9.21 10.82 15.92
CA ILE A 125 9.44 9.38 15.97
C ILE A 125 10.76 9.04 16.66
N ILE A 126 11.84 9.77 16.36
CA ILE A 126 13.15 9.55 17.00
C ILE A 126 13.06 9.80 18.51
N GLN A 127 12.21 10.74 18.96
CA GLN A 127 12.02 10.98 20.39
C GLN A 127 11.21 9.85 21.07
N GLU A 128 10.25 9.25 20.37
CA GLU A 128 9.40 8.19 20.93
C GLU A 128 10.11 6.84 20.96
N GLU A 129 10.72 6.43 19.84
CA GLU A 129 11.24 5.08 19.68
C GLU A 129 12.56 4.82 20.45
N PRO A 130 12.89 3.56 20.79
CA PRO A 130 14.12 3.26 21.52
C PRO A 130 15.34 3.61 20.70
N ASP A 131 16.40 4.03 21.38
CA ASP A 131 17.66 4.41 20.72
C ASP A 131 18.30 3.27 19.90
N SER A 132 18.00 2.03 20.26
CA SER A 132 18.53 0.83 19.61
C SER A 132 17.91 0.51 18.25
N PHE A 133 16.77 1.14 17.89
CA PHE A 133 16.09 0.76 16.66
C PHE A 133 16.77 1.28 15.38
N LEU A 134 17.57 2.32 15.47
CA LEU A 134 18.42 2.82 14.40
C LEU A 134 19.88 2.35 14.59
N GLY A 135 20.47 1.82 13.53
CA GLY A 135 21.91 1.56 13.51
C GLY A 135 22.73 2.86 13.58
N PRO A 136 24.02 2.76 13.94
CA PRO A 136 24.89 3.93 14.15
C PRO A 136 25.01 4.83 12.93
N GLU A 137 25.00 4.27 11.72
CA GLU A 137 25.07 5.03 10.47
C GLU A 137 23.87 5.97 10.32
N LYS A 138 22.65 5.46 10.49
CA LYS A 138 21.44 6.27 10.38
C LYS A 138 21.38 7.33 11.47
N LYS A 139 21.79 7.01 12.69
CA LYS A 139 21.92 7.99 13.79
C LYS A 139 22.86 9.12 13.42
N GLY A 140 24.01 8.79 12.85
CA GLY A 140 25.00 9.78 12.40
C GLY A 140 24.43 10.69 11.31
N LEU A 141 23.74 10.13 10.31
CA LEU A 141 23.08 10.92 9.26
C LEU A 141 22.03 11.87 9.83
N LEU A 142 21.20 11.42 10.78
CA LEU A 142 20.19 12.25 11.43
C LEU A 142 20.82 13.34 12.31
N ALA A 143 21.87 13.01 13.06
CA ALA A 143 22.59 13.96 13.89
C ALA A 143 23.19 15.11 13.06
N ASN A 144 23.68 14.83 11.86
CA ASN A 144 24.23 15.86 10.95
C ASN A 144 23.20 16.92 10.52
N ILE A 145 21.90 16.60 10.60
CA ILE A 145 20.81 17.53 10.31
C ILE A 145 20.09 18.02 11.59
N GLY A 146 20.66 17.77 12.75
CA GLY A 146 20.15 18.22 14.04
C GLY A 146 19.05 17.34 14.66
N ILE A 147 18.79 16.14 14.13
CA ILE A 147 17.84 15.20 14.71
C ILE A 147 18.59 14.23 15.62
N VAL A 148 18.52 14.50 16.93
CA VAL A 148 19.18 13.72 17.98
C VAL A 148 18.16 13.38 19.07
N LYS A 149 18.15 12.12 19.54
CA LYS A 149 17.28 11.71 20.63
C LYS A 149 17.57 12.47 21.91
N GLY A 150 16.52 12.94 22.58
CA GLY A 150 16.62 13.75 23.79
C GLY A 150 16.98 15.22 23.55
N GLN A 151 17.08 15.66 22.30
CA GLN A 151 17.37 17.05 21.93
C GLN A 151 16.19 17.66 21.14
N PRO A 152 15.89 18.95 21.30
CA PRO A 152 14.88 19.62 20.49
C PRO A 152 15.40 19.80 19.04
N LEU A 153 14.49 19.72 18.06
CA LEU A 153 14.79 20.10 16.69
C LEU A 153 14.75 21.63 16.55
N ASN A 154 15.92 22.25 16.53
CA ASN A 154 16.06 23.72 16.46
C ASN A 154 17.10 24.12 15.41
N PRO A 155 16.86 23.92 14.12
CA PRO A 155 17.80 24.31 13.07
C PRO A 155 17.86 25.83 12.94
N ASP A 156 19.05 26.36 12.64
CA ASP A 156 19.19 27.75 12.20
C ASP A 156 18.47 27.98 10.85
N ALA A 157 18.38 29.23 10.45
CA ALA A 157 17.67 29.60 9.22
C ALA A 157 18.28 28.95 7.97
N ARG A 158 19.62 28.78 7.91
CA ARG A 158 20.31 28.12 6.81
C ARG A 158 19.92 26.64 6.75
N MET A 159 20.04 25.92 7.87
CA MET A 159 19.69 24.51 7.94
C MET A 159 18.20 24.27 7.65
N LYS A 160 17.32 25.14 8.15
CA LYS A 160 15.89 25.02 7.87
C LYS A 160 15.58 25.11 6.37
N ASN A 161 16.22 26.03 5.65
CA ASN A 161 16.07 26.13 4.19
C ASN A 161 16.60 24.86 3.49
N ILE A 162 17.74 24.34 3.91
CA ILE A 162 18.27 23.07 3.37
C ILE A 162 17.28 21.92 3.58
N LEU A 163 16.65 21.82 4.74
CA LEU A 163 15.68 20.76 5.04
C LEU A 163 14.40 20.88 4.18
N VAL A 164 13.92 22.12 3.96
CA VAL A 164 12.79 22.38 3.03
C VAL A 164 13.13 21.88 1.62
N ASP A 165 14.28 22.27 1.09
CA ASP A 165 14.73 21.83 -0.24
C ASP A 165 14.93 20.32 -0.30
N ALA A 166 15.52 19.72 0.76
CA ALA A 166 15.75 18.28 0.85
C ALA A 166 14.43 17.47 0.83
N ALA A 167 13.37 17.95 1.49
CA ALA A 167 12.06 17.29 1.46
C ALA A 167 11.47 17.32 0.04
N ALA A 168 11.52 18.43 -0.64
CA ALA A 168 11.04 18.60 -2.02
C ALA A 168 11.85 17.72 -3.01
N ILE A 169 13.18 17.70 -2.88
CA ILE A 169 14.09 16.88 -3.69
C ILE A 169 13.82 15.39 -3.42
N GLY A 170 13.68 14.98 -2.16
CA GLY A 170 13.39 13.60 -1.77
C GLY A 170 12.07 13.10 -2.39
N ASN A 171 11.01 13.91 -2.36
CA ASN A 171 9.74 13.61 -3.02
C ASN A 171 9.92 13.47 -4.54
N THR A 172 10.68 14.36 -5.17
CA THR A 172 10.95 14.31 -6.60
C THR A 172 11.72 13.04 -6.99
N ILE A 173 12.72 12.64 -6.19
CA ILE A 173 13.48 11.40 -6.40
C ILE A 173 12.56 10.19 -6.27
N ALA A 174 11.71 10.14 -5.25
CA ALA A 174 10.77 9.03 -5.05
C ALA A 174 9.80 8.89 -6.23
N ARG A 175 9.33 10.00 -6.79
CA ARG A 175 8.49 10.02 -8.00
C ARG A 175 9.26 9.55 -9.23
N ALA A 176 10.48 10.04 -9.43
CA ALA A 176 11.32 9.62 -10.56
C ALA A 176 11.57 8.10 -10.53
N ILE A 177 11.90 7.55 -9.38
CA ILE A 177 12.06 6.11 -9.19
C ILE A 177 10.75 5.36 -9.49
N SER A 178 9.62 5.88 -9.04
CA SER A 178 8.33 5.19 -9.18
C SER A 178 7.80 5.18 -10.62
N PHE A 179 8.08 6.22 -11.41
CA PHE A 179 7.58 6.32 -12.79
C PHE A 179 8.64 5.99 -13.85
N SER A 180 9.91 5.85 -13.48
CA SER A 180 11.01 5.46 -14.37
C SER A 180 12.07 4.69 -13.59
N PRO A 181 11.74 3.52 -13.04
CA PRO A 181 12.68 2.73 -12.24
C PRO A 181 13.80 2.20 -13.12
N ARG A 182 15.02 2.13 -12.56
CA ARG A 182 16.18 1.54 -13.22
C ARG A 182 16.31 0.04 -12.95
N ASN A 183 15.84 -0.40 -11.79
CA ASN A 183 15.88 -1.82 -11.41
C ASN A 183 14.90 -2.63 -12.28
N PRO A 184 15.41 -3.61 -13.08
CA PRO A 184 14.56 -4.40 -13.97
C PRO A 184 13.53 -5.26 -13.23
N GLY A 185 13.76 -5.60 -11.97
CA GLY A 185 12.83 -6.37 -11.14
C GLY A 185 11.53 -5.64 -10.79
N LEU A 186 11.47 -4.33 -11.01
CA LEU A 186 10.25 -3.54 -10.80
C LEU A 186 9.30 -3.58 -12.01
N TYR A 187 9.72 -4.08 -13.16
CA TYR A 187 8.86 -4.21 -14.33
C TYR A 187 8.19 -5.57 -14.36
N THR A 188 6.86 -5.61 -14.36
CA THR A 188 6.09 -6.88 -14.36
C THR A 188 6.37 -7.68 -15.64
N TYR A 189 6.40 -7.02 -16.80
CA TYR A 189 6.54 -7.66 -18.12
C TYR A 189 7.77 -7.18 -18.89
N GLY A 190 8.82 -6.77 -18.18
CA GLY A 190 10.06 -6.26 -18.75
C GLY A 190 10.01 -4.76 -19.09
N LYS A 191 11.17 -4.19 -19.46
CA LYS A 191 11.40 -2.74 -19.60
C LYS A 191 10.56 -2.03 -20.66
N ASN A 192 9.97 -2.77 -21.60
CA ASN A 192 9.14 -2.21 -22.67
C ASN A 192 7.65 -2.16 -22.29
N SER A 193 7.31 -2.50 -21.04
CA SER A 193 5.95 -2.46 -20.53
C SER A 193 5.78 -1.33 -19.52
N GLY A 194 4.63 -0.67 -19.52
CA GLY A 194 4.21 0.32 -18.54
C GLY A 194 3.70 -0.29 -17.23
N TRP A 195 3.73 -1.61 -17.09
CA TRP A 195 3.25 -2.32 -15.91
C TRP A 195 4.37 -2.66 -14.93
N TYR A 196 4.23 -2.19 -13.69
CA TYR A 196 5.24 -2.34 -12.64
C TYR A 196 4.71 -3.17 -11.48
N GLN A 197 5.62 -3.88 -10.80
CA GLN A 197 5.32 -4.67 -9.61
C GLN A 197 6.05 -4.10 -8.39
N PRO A 198 5.40 -4.11 -7.20
CA PRO A 198 5.98 -3.48 -6.01
C PRO A 198 7.03 -4.33 -5.29
N ILE A 199 6.98 -5.66 -5.43
CA ILE A 199 7.84 -6.59 -4.69
C ILE A 199 8.74 -7.32 -5.68
N ILE A 200 10.03 -6.99 -5.64
CA ILE A 200 11.05 -7.56 -6.53
C ILE A 200 11.27 -9.03 -6.15
N ASN A 201 11.01 -9.94 -7.07
CA ASN A 201 11.26 -11.38 -6.90
C ASN A 201 10.69 -11.99 -5.60
N GLY A 202 9.59 -11.45 -5.08
CA GLY A 202 9.02 -11.89 -3.81
C GLY A 202 9.82 -11.47 -2.56
N ASN A 203 10.84 -10.63 -2.71
CA ASN A 203 11.70 -10.18 -1.61
C ASN A 203 11.08 -9.01 -0.84
N THR A 204 10.43 -9.31 0.28
CA THR A 204 9.79 -8.31 1.14
C THR A 204 10.75 -7.58 2.07
N THR A 205 11.99 -8.02 2.17
CA THR A 205 13.03 -7.36 2.98
C THR A 205 13.78 -6.30 2.18
N TYR A 206 13.75 -6.40 0.85
CA TYR A 206 14.55 -5.59 -0.06
C TYR A 206 16.04 -5.63 0.26
N ILE A 207 16.53 -6.81 0.65
CA ILE A 207 17.96 -7.07 0.86
C ILE A 207 18.34 -8.19 -0.10
N GLU A 208 19.37 -7.94 -0.91
CA GLU A 208 19.94 -8.89 -1.86
C GLU A 208 21.47 -8.81 -1.74
N ASP A 209 22.12 -9.95 -1.64
CA ASP A 209 23.56 -10.08 -1.48
C ASP A 209 24.14 -9.18 -0.37
N GLY A 210 23.42 -9.10 0.77
CA GLY A 210 23.80 -8.26 1.91
C GLY A 210 23.59 -6.76 1.73
N SER A 211 23.06 -6.33 0.59
CA SER A 211 22.84 -4.92 0.26
C SER A 211 21.36 -4.59 0.19
N VAL A 212 20.99 -3.36 0.58
CA VAL A 212 19.62 -2.86 0.50
C VAL A 212 19.30 -2.44 -0.92
N ILE A 213 18.21 -2.98 -1.49
CA ILE A 213 17.64 -2.51 -2.76
C ILE A 213 16.85 -1.22 -2.50
N ASN A 214 17.56 -0.10 -2.40
CA ASN A 214 16.97 1.20 -2.05
C ASN A 214 15.87 1.62 -3.02
N GLU A 215 16.05 1.39 -4.32
CA GLU A 215 15.06 1.73 -5.34
C GLU A 215 13.74 0.97 -5.12
N GLY A 216 13.82 -0.32 -4.80
CA GLY A 216 12.64 -1.13 -4.47
C GLY A 216 11.92 -0.65 -3.21
N ARG A 217 12.67 -0.32 -2.16
CA ARG A 217 12.09 0.25 -0.93
C ARG A 217 11.39 1.58 -1.17
N VAL A 218 12.03 2.48 -1.93
CA VAL A 218 11.46 3.79 -2.26
C VAL A 218 10.20 3.62 -3.11
N PHE A 219 10.24 2.78 -4.15
CA PHE A 219 9.08 2.50 -4.98
C PHE A 219 7.91 1.94 -4.15
N TYR A 220 8.20 0.96 -3.31
CA TYR A 220 7.18 0.36 -2.44
C TYR A 220 6.59 1.39 -1.48
N HIS A 221 7.44 2.13 -0.79
CA HIS A 221 7.03 3.14 0.18
C HIS A 221 6.23 4.27 -0.46
N PHE A 222 6.59 4.69 -1.67
CA PHE A 222 5.90 5.76 -2.38
C PHE A 222 4.46 5.40 -2.73
N GLY A 223 4.20 4.16 -3.16
CA GLY A 223 2.88 3.74 -3.67
C GLY A 223 2.07 2.83 -2.74
N TYR A 224 2.67 2.31 -1.66
CA TYR A 224 2.05 1.31 -0.79
C TYR A 224 2.23 1.66 0.69
N ILE A 225 1.49 0.93 1.57
CA ILE A 225 1.49 1.27 2.99
C ILE A 225 2.32 0.29 3.82
N CYS A 226 2.16 -1.01 3.63
CA CYS A 226 2.81 -2.04 4.43
C CYS A 226 3.16 -3.25 3.58
N VAL A 227 4.17 -4.00 4.01
CA VAL A 227 4.58 -5.24 3.37
C VAL A 227 4.67 -6.36 4.40
N SER A 228 4.17 -7.55 4.02
CA SER A 228 4.37 -8.78 4.77
C SER A 228 4.80 -9.92 3.84
N PRO A 229 5.42 -10.98 4.33
CA PRO A 229 5.74 -12.16 3.54
C PRO A 229 4.53 -12.76 2.83
N ALA A 230 3.35 -12.68 3.45
CA ALA A 230 2.10 -13.11 2.84
C ALA A 230 1.73 -12.37 1.55
N MET A 231 2.10 -11.10 1.44
CA MET A 231 1.83 -10.29 0.23
C MET A 231 2.73 -10.70 -0.95
N ALA A 232 3.86 -11.33 -0.68
CA ALA A 232 4.78 -11.85 -1.70
C ALA A 232 4.49 -13.32 -2.04
N THR A 233 3.72 -14.02 -1.22
CA THR A 233 3.38 -15.43 -1.45
C THR A 233 2.31 -15.54 -2.51
N LYS A 234 2.69 -16.03 -3.68
CA LYS A 234 1.77 -16.26 -4.80
C LYS A 234 1.21 -17.68 -4.74
N ALA A 235 -0.12 -17.81 -4.68
CA ALA A 235 -0.81 -19.09 -4.67
C ALA A 235 -2.04 -19.01 -5.57
N ALA A 236 -2.15 -19.90 -6.53
CA ALA A 236 -3.28 -19.93 -7.46
C ALA A 236 -4.62 -20.03 -6.73
N GLY A 237 -5.56 -19.18 -7.09
CA GLY A 237 -6.90 -19.12 -6.52
C GLY A 237 -6.99 -18.55 -5.10
N LYS A 238 -5.92 -17.98 -4.55
CA LYS A 238 -5.90 -17.43 -3.18
C LYS A 238 -5.29 -16.03 -3.12
N GLY A 239 -5.76 -15.23 -2.16
CA GLY A 239 -5.21 -13.90 -1.90
C GLY A 239 -5.46 -12.91 -3.03
N SER A 240 -4.54 -11.98 -3.20
CA SER A 240 -4.59 -10.97 -4.26
C SER A 240 -3.19 -10.66 -4.77
N ASP A 241 -3.10 -10.33 -6.05
CA ASP A 241 -1.87 -9.86 -6.68
C ASP A 241 -2.16 -8.60 -7.50
N TYR A 242 -1.14 -7.77 -7.72
CA TYR A 242 -1.30 -6.45 -8.30
C TYR A 242 -0.23 -6.18 -9.36
N SER A 243 -0.63 -5.45 -10.41
CA SER A 243 0.32 -4.77 -11.30
C SER A 243 -0.12 -3.32 -11.48
N MET A 244 0.84 -2.41 -11.49
CA MET A 244 0.59 -0.97 -11.56
C MET A 244 0.87 -0.48 -12.96
N GLY A 245 -0.15 0.03 -13.66
CA GLY A 245 0.03 0.78 -14.91
C GLY A 245 0.52 2.19 -14.59
N MET A 246 1.84 2.40 -14.67
CA MET A 246 2.48 3.64 -14.23
C MET A 246 2.71 4.63 -15.36
N VAL A 247 2.90 4.13 -16.58
CA VAL A 247 3.16 4.92 -17.79
C VAL A 247 2.39 4.34 -18.98
N ASP A 248 2.27 5.12 -20.07
CA ASP A 248 1.63 4.65 -21.28
C ASP A 248 2.54 3.67 -22.08
N SER A 249 2.03 3.12 -23.17
CA SER A 249 2.74 2.19 -24.06
C SER A 249 4.04 2.76 -24.68
N LYS A 250 4.28 4.06 -24.55
CA LYS A 250 5.50 4.75 -25.00
C LYS A 250 6.39 5.18 -23.84
N GLY A 251 6.11 4.71 -22.60
CA GLY A 251 6.87 5.06 -21.41
C GLY A 251 6.65 6.49 -20.91
N ARG A 252 5.56 7.15 -21.26
CA ARG A 252 5.26 8.53 -20.87
C ARG A 252 4.27 8.55 -19.70
N PRO A 253 4.39 9.51 -18.76
CA PRO A 253 3.37 9.76 -17.75
C PRO A 253 2.00 10.00 -18.39
N MET A 254 0.96 9.46 -17.80
CA MET A 254 -0.41 9.61 -18.32
C MET A 254 -0.99 10.97 -17.95
N ASP A 255 -1.52 11.66 -18.95
CA ASP A 255 -2.09 13.01 -18.85
C ASP A 255 -3.61 12.92 -18.71
N GLY A 256 -4.16 13.45 -17.62
CA GLY A 256 -5.59 13.40 -17.35
C GLY A 256 -6.47 14.24 -18.28
N SER A 257 -5.89 15.06 -19.16
CA SER A 257 -6.64 15.81 -20.19
C SER A 257 -6.87 15.00 -21.48
N LYS A 258 -6.22 13.84 -21.60
CA LYS A 258 -6.21 13.00 -22.81
C LYS A 258 -7.05 11.74 -22.62
N THR A 259 -7.33 11.08 -23.74
CA THR A 259 -8.03 9.80 -23.78
C THR A 259 -7.05 8.65 -23.97
N TYR A 260 -7.12 7.69 -23.06
CA TYR A 260 -6.34 6.44 -23.13
C TYR A 260 -7.26 5.24 -23.17
N LYS A 261 -6.74 4.14 -23.70
CA LYS A 261 -7.42 2.86 -23.75
C LYS A 261 -6.53 1.74 -23.25
N LEU A 262 -7.10 0.85 -22.48
CA LEU A 262 -6.51 -0.41 -22.03
C LEU A 262 -7.36 -1.57 -22.56
N ARG A 263 -6.75 -2.50 -23.26
CA ARG A 263 -7.41 -3.75 -23.64
C ARG A 263 -7.07 -4.84 -22.62
N MET A 264 -8.10 -5.37 -21.99
CA MET A 264 -8.03 -6.56 -21.14
C MET A 264 -8.39 -7.78 -22.00
N PRO A 265 -7.45 -8.70 -22.28
CA PRO A 265 -7.74 -9.91 -23.06
C PRO A 265 -8.86 -10.74 -22.44
N PRO A 266 -9.52 -11.63 -23.21
CA PRO A 266 -10.54 -12.52 -22.68
C PRO A 266 -9.99 -13.45 -21.60
N ASP A 267 -10.88 -14.13 -20.89
CA ASP A 267 -10.55 -15.15 -19.89
C ASP A 267 -9.63 -14.65 -18.79
N ILE A 268 -9.96 -13.47 -18.21
CA ILE A 268 -9.19 -12.85 -17.14
C ILE A 268 -9.07 -13.84 -15.97
N PRO A 269 -7.84 -14.25 -15.60
CA PRO A 269 -7.60 -15.41 -14.75
C PRO A 269 -7.73 -15.10 -13.26
N VAL A 270 -8.96 -15.02 -12.77
CA VAL A 270 -9.30 -14.82 -11.35
C VAL A 270 -10.42 -15.75 -10.91
N VAL A 271 -10.38 -16.19 -9.66
CA VAL A 271 -11.48 -16.94 -9.03
C VAL A 271 -12.56 -15.99 -8.52
N ASP A 272 -12.15 -14.89 -7.89
CA ASP A 272 -13.06 -13.98 -7.22
C ASP A 272 -13.47 -12.82 -8.14
N PHE A 273 -12.59 -11.86 -8.33
CA PHE A 273 -12.83 -10.70 -9.20
C PHE A 273 -11.53 -9.97 -9.53
N TRP A 274 -11.59 -9.10 -10.52
CA TRP A 274 -10.55 -8.13 -10.82
C TRP A 274 -11.08 -6.71 -10.71
N ALA A 275 -10.17 -5.75 -10.48
CA ALA A 275 -10.50 -4.34 -10.46
C ALA A 275 -9.36 -3.48 -11.01
N LEU A 276 -9.73 -2.39 -11.67
CA LEU A 276 -8.84 -1.29 -12.05
C LEU A 276 -9.20 -0.09 -11.18
N THR A 277 -8.25 0.38 -10.36
CA THR A 277 -8.46 1.53 -9.47
C THR A 277 -7.49 2.64 -9.82
N MET A 278 -8.00 3.87 -9.96
CA MET A 278 -7.23 5.06 -10.35
C MET A 278 -6.63 5.78 -9.15
N TYR A 279 -5.41 6.28 -9.32
CA TYR A 279 -4.66 7.02 -8.30
C TYR A 279 -4.03 8.30 -8.87
N ASP A 280 -3.93 9.31 -8.02
CA ASP A 280 -3.24 10.57 -8.28
C ASP A 280 -1.72 10.38 -8.09
N THR A 281 -0.92 10.81 -9.07
CA THR A 281 0.55 10.68 -9.00
C THR A 281 1.19 11.61 -7.97
N GLN A 282 0.52 12.68 -7.55
CA GLN A 282 1.04 13.63 -6.56
C GLN A 282 0.83 13.13 -5.13
N THR A 283 -0.38 12.64 -4.87
CA THR A 283 -0.81 12.27 -3.52
C THR A 283 -0.76 10.76 -3.26
N ARG A 284 -0.79 9.93 -4.32
CA ARG A 284 -0.96 8.46 -4.29
C ARG A 284 -2.28 8.01 -3.66
N CYS A 285 -3.16 8.94 -3.37
CA CYS A 285 -4.54 8.65 -2.99
C CYS A 285 -5.36 8.26 -4.21
N GLN A 286 -6.52 7.66 -4.01
CA GLN A 286 -7.48 7.45 -5.08
C GLN A 286 -7.79 8.79 -5.76
N LEU A 287 -7.87 8.77 -7.09
CA LEU A 287 -8.12 9.97 -7.87
C LEU A 287 -9.53 10.51 -7.54
N GLN A 288 -9.60 11.73 -7.03
CA GLN A 288 -10.87 12.37 -6.68
C GLN A 288 -11.55 12.93 -7.93
N THR A 289 -12.55 12.23 -8.41
CA THR A 289 -13.35 12.55 -9.59
C THR A 289 -14.83 12.64 -9.22
N ASP A 290 -15.71 12.88 -10.20
CA ASP A 290 -17.15 12.81 -9.99
C ASP A 290 -17.64 11.36 -9.73
N GLN A 291 -16.81 10.36 -10.06
CA GLN A 291 -17.06 8.96 -9.67
C GLN A 291 -16.63 8.78 -8.20
N GLN A 292 -17.59 8.56 -7.32
CA GLN A 292 -17.33 8.35 -5.88
C GLN A 292 -16.25 7.29 -5.61
N PHE A 293 -16.23 6.25 -6.43
CA PHE A 293 -15.19 5.20 -6.43
C PHE A 293 -14.55 5.16 -7.82
N PRO A 294 -13.31 5.67 -7.99
CA PRO A 294 -12.63 5.66 -9.28
C PRO A 294 -12.11 4.26 -9.61
N THR A 295 -13.03 3.31 -9.70
CA THR A 295 -12.77 1.88 -9.85
C THR A 295 -13.74 1.25 -10.84
N LEU A 296 -13.22 0.45 -11.77
CA LEU A 296 -13.99 -0.45 -12.62
C LEU A 296 -13.63 -1.88 -12.26
N ASP A 297 -14.62 -2.70 -11.98
CA ASP A 297 -14.42 -4.09 -11.58
C ASP A 297 -15.32 -5.08 -12.34
N SER A 298 -15.03 -6.38 -12.18
CA SER A 298 -15.77 -7.45 -12.86
C SER A 298 -17.20 -7.64 -12.39
N TYR A 299 -17.63 -6.98 -11.30
CA TYR A 299 -19.02 -6.99 -10.85
C TYR A 299 -19.90 -5.96 -11.58
N ASN A 300 -19.30 -5.10 -12.40
CA ASN A 300 -20.04 -4.13 -13.21
C ASN A 300 -20.88 -4.84 -14.27
N LYS A 301 -22.18 -5.00 -13.99
CA LYS A 301 -23.15 -5.67 -14.88
C LYS A 301 -23.35 -4.95 -16.22
N GLY A 302 -23.01 -3.67 -16.30
CA GLY A 302 -23.09 -2.87 -17.53
C GLY A 302 -21.86 -2.97 -18.42
N MET A 303 -20.80 -3.68 -18.01
CA MET A 303 -19.55 -3.77 -18.74
C MET A 303 -19.74 -4.39 -20.13
N LYS A 304 -19.27 -3.69 -21.16
CA LYS A 304 -19.30 -4.14 -22.56
C LYS A 304 -18.07 -4.98 -22.85
N LYS A 305 -18.32 -6.15 -23.45
CA LYS A 305 -17.27 -7.03 -23.96
C LYS A 305 -17.22 -6.95 -25.48
N ASN A 306 -16.04 -7.07 -26.03
CA ASN A 306 -15.82 -7.23 -27.46
C ASN A 306 -16.27 -8.63 -27.93
N LYS A 307 -16.35 -8.84 -29.24
CA LYS A 307 -16.78 -10.12 -29.83
C LYS A 307 -15.91 -11.31 -29.42
N ASP A 308 -14.63 -11.06 -29.14
CA ASP A 308 -13.65 -12.06 -28.69
C ASP A 308 -13.63 -12.26 -27.16
N GLY A 309 -14.55 -11.60 -26.43
CA GLY A 309 -14.64 -11.66 -24.97
C GLY A 309 -13.72 -10.69 -24.23
N SER A 310 -12.81 -9.98 -24.91
CA SER A 310 -11.95 -8.95 -24.32
C SER A 310 -12.78 -7.74 -23.86
N VAL A 311 -12.19 -6.93 -22.95
CA VAL A 311 -12.79 -5.69 -22.44
C VAL A 311 -11.86 -4.52 -22.78
N ASP A 312 -12.38 -3.52 -23.47
CA ASP A 312 -11.69 -2.24 -23.66
C ASP A 312 -12.13 -1.28 -22.53
N VAL A 313 -11.18 -0.77 -21.77
CA VAL A 313 -11.37 0.21 -20.71
C VAL A 313 -10.80 1.54 -21.13
N TYR A 314 -11.57 2.60 -20.92
CA TYR A 314 -11.21 3.97 -21.31
C TYR A 314 -10.91 4.83 -20.08
N PHE A 315 -9.91 5.69 -20.22
CA PHE A 315 -9.52 6.68 -19.22
C PHE A 315 -9.54 8.05 -19.89
N SER A 316 -10.42 8.93 -19.47
CA SER A 316 -10.60 10.25 -20.10
C SER A 316 -11.41 11.19 -19.19
N PRO A 317 -11.38 12.53 -19.40
CA PRO A 317 -12.20 13.46 -18.61
C PRO A 317 -13.69 13.26 -18.75
N LYS A 318 -14.12 12.78 -19.93
CA LYS A 318 -15.51 12.47 -20.26
C LYS A 318 -15.60 11.10 -20.91
N PRO A 319 -16.69 10.33 -20.69
CA PRO A 319 -16.81 9.02 -21.30
C PRO A 319 -16.87 9.12 -22.83
N PRO A 320 -16.11 8.30 -23.57
CA PRO A 320 -16.31 8.18 -25.00
C PRO A 320 -17.72 7.68 -25.29
N LYS A 321 -18.33 8.19 -26.34
CA LYS A 321 -19.70 7.87 -26.71
C LYS A 321 -19.93 6.36 -26.79
N GLY A 322 -20.90 5.87 -26.04
CA GLY A 322 -21.24 4.46 -25.99
C GLY A 322 -20.29 3.59 -25.15
N GLN A 323 -19.35 4.17 -24.40
CA GLN A 323 -18.41 3.46 -23.52
C GLN A 323 -18.55 3.84 -22.06
N GLU A 324 -19.66 4.40 -21.66
CA GLU A 324 -19.92 4.93 -20.33
C GLU A 324 -19.77 3.85 -19.23
N SER A 325 -20.04 2.59 -19.54
CA SER A 325 -19.90 1.46 -18.62
C SER A 325 -18.46 0.92 -18.48
N ASN A 326 -17.58 1.29 -19.41
CA ASN A 326 -16.18 0.84 -19.46
C ASN A 326 -15.21 2.01 -19.28
N TRP A 327 -15.62 3.03 -18.54
CA TRP A 327 -14.90 4.28 -18.44
C TRP A 327 -14.53 4.61 -16.99
N LEU A 328 -13.32 5.11 -16.83
CA LEU A 328 -12.79 5.70 -15.60
C LEU A 328 -12.43 7.16 -15.86
N GLN A 329 -12.94 8.06 -15.02
CA GLN A 329 -12.75 9.49 -15.17
C GLN A 329 -11.32 9.90 -14.80
N THR A 330 -10.73 10.75 -15.64
CA THR A 330 -9.47 11.46 -15.37
C THR A 330 -9.72 12.95 -15.14
N ILE A 331 -8.71 13.67 -14.63
CA ILE A 331 -8.81 15.09 -14.31
C ILE A 331 -7.81 15.85 -15.15
N PRO A 332 -8.24 16.80 -16.04
CA PRO A 332 -7.34 17.67 -16.77
C PRO A 332 -6.36 18.40 -15.82
N GLY A 333 -5.09 18.48 -16.20
CA GLY A 333 -4.04 19.08 -15.39
C GLY A 333 -3.45 18.18 -14.30
N LYS A 334 -3.96 16.96 -14.14
CA LYS A 334 -3.38 15.93 -13.26
C LYS A 334 -2.85 14.76 -14.06
N SER A 335 -1.74 14.19 -13.58
CA SER A 335 -1.29 12.87 -14.02
C SER A 335 -1.85 11.80 -13.08
N TRP A 336 -2.00 10.58 -13.59
CA TRP A 336 -2.61 9.47 -12.90
C TRP A 336 -1.86 8.16 -13.17
N PHE A 337 -2.12 7.16 -12.35
CA PHE A 337 -1.73 5.78 -12.58
C PHE A 337 -2.87 4.85 -12.15
N VAL A 338 -2.80 3.59 -12.53
CA VAL A 338 -3.86 2.62 -12.26
C VAL A 338 -3.30 1.33 -11.66
N ALA A 339 -3.98 0.79 -10.66
CA ALA A 339 -3.70 -0.54 -10.15
C ALA A 339 -4.66 -1.57 -10.78
N LEU A 340 -4.12 -2.55 -11.49
CA LEU A 340 -4.84 -3.78 -11.82
C LEU A 340 -4.70 -4.73 -10.64
N ARG A 341 -5.83 -5.09 -10.06
CA ARG A 341 -5.94 -5.89 -8.84
C ARG A 341 -6.64 -7.20 -9.17
N MET A 342 -5.94 -8.31 -8.97
CA MET A 342 -6.44 -9.67 -9.22
C MET A 342 -6.72 -10.35 -7.89
N TYR A 343 -7.96 -10.75 -7.65
CA TYR A 343 -8.37 -11.43 -6.42
C TYR A 343 -8.64 -12.90 -6.71
N GLY A 344 -7.92 -13.78 -5.99
CA GLY A 344 -7.84 -15.19 -6.33
C GLY A 344 -7.18 -15.41 -7.69
N PRO A 345 -5.96 -14.86 -7.95
CA PRO A 345 -5.31 -14.97 -9.25
C PRO A 345 -5.04 -16.43 -9.60
N LEU A 346 -5.22 -16.80 -10.88
CA LEU A 346 -4.96 -18.13 -11.40
C LEU A 346 -3.59 -18.23 -12.08
N GLU A 347 -3.15 -19.44 -12.38
CA GLU A 347 -1.85 -19.73 -13.00
C GLU A 347 -1.51 -18.86 -14.22
N PRO A 348 -2.42 -18.57 -15.17
CA PRO A 348 -2.07 -17.75 -16.33
C PRO A 348 -1.64 -16.31 -15.96
N TRP A 349 -2.12 -15.76 -14.83
CA TRP A 349 -1.60 -14.50 -14.29
C TRP A 349 -0.24 -14.69 -13.63
N LEU A 350 -0.09 -15.71 -12.79
CA LEU A 350 1.11 -15.95 -11.99
C LEU A 350 2.34 -16.28 -12.85
N ASN A 351 2.14 -17.03 -13.94
CA ASN A 351 3.19 -17.39 -14.91
C ASN A 351 3.27 -16.45 -16.12
N GLN A 352 2.45 -15.36 -16.12
CA GLN A 352 2.44 -14.30 -17.15
C GLN A 352 2.05 -14.76 -18.56
N THR A 353 1.39 -15.91 -18.71
CA THR A 353 0.83 -16.35 -20.01
C THR A 353 -0.42 -15.55 -20.39
N TRP A 354 -1.12 -15.00 -19.40
CA TRP A 354 -2.10 -13.95 -19.57
C TRP A 354 -1.55 -12.64 -19.00
N ARG A 355 -1.67 -11.57 -19.75
CA ARG A 355 -1.31 -10.22 -19.30
C ARG A 355 -2.28 -9.18 -19.88
N PRO A 356 -2.52 -8.03 -19.22
CA PRO A 356 -3.24 -6.91 -19.79
C PRO A 356 -2.49 -6.36 -21.02
N GLY A 357 -3.20 -5.65 -21.87
CA GLY A 357 -2.57 -4.79 -22.87
C GLY A 357 -1.79 -3.65 -22.24
N GLU A 358 -1.06 -2.91 -23.04
CA GLU A 358 -0.48 -1.65 -22.61
C GLU A 358 -1.56 -0.55 -22.61
N ILE A 359 -1.35 0.50 -21.79
CA ILE A 359 -2.22 1.67 -21.78
C ILE A 359 -1.84 2.57 -22.95
N GLU A 360 -2.70 2.66 -23.94
CA GLU A 360 -2.42 3.37 -25.19
C GLU A 360 -3.10 4.75 -25.20
N LEU A 361 -2.36 5.78 -25.58
CA LEU A 361 -2.94 7.08 -25.92
C LEU A 361 -3.75 6.95 -27.21
N VAL A 362 -5.04 7.32 -27.14
CA VAL A 362 -5.95 7.28 -28.31
C VAL A 362 -6.09 8.67 -28.92
N GLU A 363 -6.18 9.72 -28.10
CA GLU A 363 -6.30 11.14 -28.50
C GLU A 363 -5.59 12.06 -27.48
#